data_d44a80c5962c888b309b5011ab37f457
#
_entry.id   d44a80c5962c888b309b5011ab37f457
#
_cell.length_a   1.000
_cell.length_b   1.000
_cell.length_c   1.000
_cell.angle_alpha   90.00
_cell.angle_beta   90.00
_cell.angle_gamma   90.00
#
_symmetry.space_group_name_H-M   'P 1'
#
loop_
_entity.id
_entity.type
_entity.pdbx_description
1 polymer ?
#
loop_
_entity_poly.entity_id
_entity_poly.type
_entity_poly.pdbx_seq_one_letter_code
_entity_poly.pdbx_strand_id
1 'polypeptide(L)'
;MSTCATVSQDLDEPISGTAATATTWLLLEQPGPWGAKALTSSHLDPALGRALEAAAANTGVRIALIRRPGRHADPAPSRVRQVYAAHTVPGNVWLHSATTEDPRQLLALDFDALGAGDPRSFGPALGGRPHSGDPLALVCTNGKRDRCCALLGRPLAAELAASGVEGAWEVTHLGGHRFSPTVLVLPYGYAYGRVQAHGIKEILQGVQEGRVVVEGCRGSSAWERPGQAAELAVRTAAGEYAMDALSVVRTDGDAPRWEVTVAHADGRHWRVIVAQGASLPPRPESCGASVLGAPARMDVVAVRELTTALAG
;
A
#
# COMPACT_ATOMS: atom_id res chain seq x y z
N MET A 1 -12.07 -22.15 -13.88
CA MET A 1 -10.63 -21.85 -14.11
C MET A 1 -10.08 -21.28 -12.83
N SER A 2 -9.06 -21.91 -12.24
CA SER A 2 -8.43 -21.39 -11.03
C SER A 2 -7.66 -20.11 -11.36
N THR A 3 -7.70 -19.15 -10.46
CA THR A 3 -6.93 -17.88 -10.58
C THR A 3 -5.66 -17.98 -9.74
N CYS A 4 -4.68 -17.09 -9.98
CA CYS A 4 -3.49 -17.06 -9.12
C CYS A 4 -3.86 -16.78 -7.65
N ALA A 5 -4.92 -16.00 -7.40
CA ALA A 5 -5.42 -15.74 -6.05
C ALA A 5 -6.02 -16.98 -5.39
N THR A 6 -6.83 -17.76 -6.12
CA THR A 6 -7.38 -19.00 -5.62
C THR A 6 -6.27 -19.98 -5.25
N VAL A 7 -5.30 -20.20 -6.16
CA VAL A 7 -4.16 -21.11 -5.90
C VAL A 7 -3.35 -20.66 -4.69
N SER A 8 -3.05 -19.36 -4.58
CA SER A 8 -2.32 -18.80 -3.43
C SER A 8 -3.08 -18.99 -2.11
N GLN A 9 -4.41 -18.87 -2.14
CA GLN A 9 -5.26 -19.08 -0.97
C GLN A 9 -5.36 -20.56 -0.58
N ASP A 10 -5.57 -21.46 -1.56
CA ASP A 10 -5.66 -22.90 -1.33
C ASP A 10 -4.36 -23.49 -0.76
N LEU A 11 -3.23 -22.86 -1.05
CA LEU A 11 -1.91 -23.24 -0.54
C LEU A 11 -1.53 -22.49 0.75
N ASP A 12 -2.43 -21.70 1.31
CA ASP A 12 -2.18 -20.87 2.50
C ASP A 12 -0.86 -20.07 2.43
N GLU A 13 -0.60 -19.48 1.24
CA GLU A 13 0.64 -18.72 1.02
C GLU A 13 0.78 -17.57 2.01
N PRO A 14 1.92 -17.45 2.74
CA PRO A 14 2.16 -16.36 3.65
C PRO A 14 2.11 -15.00 2.96
N ILE A 15 1.43 -14.03 3.56
CA ILE A 15 1.22 -12.69 2.98
C ILE A 15 2.11 -11.61 3.59
N SER A 16 2.65 -11.84 4.78
CA SER A 16 3.55 -10.89 5.46
C SER A 16 4.80 -10.60 4.63
N GLY A 17 5.26 -9.34 4.61
CA GLY A 17 6.42 -8.93 3.83
C GLY A 17 6.17 -8.89 2.32
N THR A 18 4.93 -8.66 1.88
CA THR A 18 4.57 -8.65 0.45
C THR A 18 3.89 -7.37 -0.02
N ALA A 19 3.78 -6.35 0.84
CA ALA A 19 3.26 -5.04 0.44
C ALA A 19 4.20 -4.35 -0.55
N ALA A 20 3.64 -3.46 -1.36
CA ALA A 20 4.44 -2.60 -2.21
C ALA A 20 5.11 -1.51 -1.36
N THR A 21 6.36 -1.19 -1.67
CA THR A 21 7.13 -0.16 -0.97
C THR A 21 6.87 1.22 -1.55
N ALA A 22 6.56 2.17 -0.69
CA ALA A 22 6.49 3.60 -0.95
C ALA A 22 6.44 4.34 0.39
N THR A 23 7.27 5.35 0.58
CA THR A 23 7.16 6.24 1.76
C THR A 23 6.02 7.22 1.60
N THR A 24 5.72 7.62 0.35
CA THR A 24 4.64 8.57 0.03
C THR A 24 3.82 8.07 -1.14
N TRP A 25 2.50 8.14 -1.01
CA TRP A 25 1.55 7.85 -2.08
C TRP A 25 0.97 9.14 -2.64
N LEU A 26 1.07 9.32 -3.96
CA LEU A 26 0.40 10.40 -4.69
C LEU A 26 -0.72 9.79 -5.53
N LEU A 27 -1.97 10.16 -5.24
CA LEU A 27 -3.16 9.62 -5.87
C LEU A 27 -3.81 10.67 -6.75
N LEU A 28 -4.10 10.32 -8.00
CA LEU A 28 -4.81 11.18 -8.94
C LEU A 28 -6.11 10.49 -9.38
N GLU A 29 -7.23 11.17 -9.22
CA GLU A 29 -8.49 10.68 -9.78
C GLU A 29 -8.44 10.72 -11.30
N GLN A 30 -8.63 9.55 -11.89
CA GLN A 30 -8.69 9.35 -13.34
C GLN A 30 -9.79 8.36 -13.66
N PRO A 31 -11.01 8.85 -14.00
CA PRO A 31 -12.11 8.02 -14.48
C PRO A 31 -11.75 7.29 -15.79
N GLY A 32 -12.59 6.33 -16.14
CA GLY A 32 -12.47 5.58 -17.37
C GLY A 32 -11.63 4.31 -17.27
N PRO A 33 -11.43 3.59 -18.37
CA PRO A 33 -10.68 2.35 -18.36
C PRO A 33 -9.19 2.60 -18.11
N TRP A 34 -8.58 1.69 -17.35
CA TRP A 34 -7.15 1.64 -17.12
C TRP A 34 -6.52 0.48 -17.87
N GLY A 35 -5.44 0.73 -18.60
CA GLY A 35 -4.61 -0.32 -19.18
C GLY A 35 -3.67 -0.95 -18.15
N ALA A 36 -2.80 -1.84 -18.61
CA ALA A 36 -1.83 -2.55 -17.75
C ALA A 36 -0.83 -1.58 -17.10
N LYS A 37 -0.39 -0.54 -17.83
CA LYS A 37 0.42 0.59 -17.35
C LYS A 37 -0.47 1.82 -17.24
N ALA A 38 -1.21 1.96 -16.15
CA ALA A 38 -2.33 2.88 -16.06
C ALA A 38 -1.94 4.36 -16.29
N LEU A 39 -0.78 4.82 -15.85
CA LEU A 39 -0.32 6.20 -16.05
C LEU A 39 -0.16 6.55 -17.55
N THR A 40 0.22 5.57 -18.38
CA THR A 40 0.42 5.77 -19.83
C THR A 40 -0.63 5.07 -20.69
N SER A 41 -1.54 4.31 -20.09
CA SER A 41 -2.57 3.54 -20.79
C SER A 41 -3.93 3.73 -20.11
N SER A 42 -4.34 4.97 -19.95
CA SER A 42 -5.66 5.43 -19.49
C SER A 42 -6.08 6.65 -20.35
N HIS A 43 -7.11 7.39 -19.91
CA HIS A 43 -7.46 8.67 -20.53
C HIS A 43 -6.54 9.84 -20.06
N LEU A 44 -5.56 9.59 -19.20
CA LEU A 44 -4.50 10.54 -18.91
C LEU A 44 -3.59 10.67 -20.15
N ASP A 45 -3.12 11.88 -20.44
CA ASP A 45 -2.12 12.11 -21.47
C ASP A 45 -0.90 11.21 -21.24
N PRO A 46 -0.54 10.30 -22.17
CA PRO A 46 0.61 9.39 -21.96
C PRO A 46 1.95 10.11 -21.77
N ALA A 47 2.11 11.33 -22.33
CA ALA A 47 3.31 12.13 -22.12
C ALA A 47 3.38 12.64 -20.68
N LEU A 48 2.26 13.11 -20.14
CA LEU A 48 2.15 13.48 -18.74
C LEU A 48 2.39 12.28 -17.82
N GLY A 49 1.80 11.12 -18.14
CA GLY A 49 2.02 9.89 -17.38
C GLY A 49 3.50 9.51 -17.27
N ARG A 50 4.25 9.58 -18.38
CA ARG A 50 5.71 9.33 -18.38
C ARG A 50 6.49 10.39 -17.59
N ALA A 51 6.10 11.67 -17.71
CA ALA A 51 6.75 12.75 -16.98
C ALA A 51 6.57 12.58 -15.45
N LEU A 52 5.38 12.20 -15.02
CA LEU A 52 5.09 11.92 -13.61
C LEU A 52 5.86 10.68 -13.11
N GLU A 53 5.94 9.59 -13.90
CA GLU A 53 6.76 8.42 -13.57
C GLU A 53 8.24 8.79 -13.40
N ALA A 54 8.76 9.63 -14.29
CA ALA A 54 10.15 10.10 -14.24
C ALA A 54 10.40 11.01 -13.02
N ALA A 55 9.48 11.92 -12.71
CA ALA A 55 9.59 12.82 -11.55
C ALA A 55 9.54 12.08 -10.21
N ALA A 56 8.77 11.00 -10.11
CA ALA A 56 8.66 10.20 -8.90
C ALA A 56 9.80 9.16 -8.76
N ALA A 57 10.62 8.94 -9.78
CA ALA A 57 11.64 7.91 -9.75
C ALA A 57 12.69 8.17 -8.66
N ASN A 58 12.96 7.17 -7.81
CA ASN A 58 13.94 7.21 -6.71
C ASN A 58 13.65 8.21 -5.58
N THR A 59 12.46 8.83 -5.55
CA THR A 59 12.08 9.80 -4.51
C THR A 59 11.35 9.16 -3.32
N GLY A 60 10.97 7.88 -3.42
CA GLY A 60 10.08 7.23 -2.44
C GLY A 60 8.60 7.49 -2.70
N VAL A 61 8.25 8.38 -3.66
CA VAL A 61 6.87 8.65 -4.05
C VAL A 61 6.38 7.60 -5.04
N ARG A 62 5.21 7.05 -4.77
CA ARG A 62 4.50 6.16 -5.68
C ARG A 62 3.19 6.78 -6.15
N ILE A 63 3.06 6.92 -7.47
CA ILE A 63 1.85 7.48 -8.08
C ILE A 63 0.88 6.36 -8.41
N ALA A 64 -0.40 6.53 -8.06
CA ALA A 64 -1.47 5.64 -8.44
C ALA A 64 -2.69 6.43 -8.92
N LEU A 65 -3.41 5.89 -9.92
CA LEU A 65 -4.69 6.44 -10.32
C LEU A 65 -5.80 5.84 -9.48
N ILE A 66 -6.75 6.67 -9.10
CA ILE A 66 -7.93 6.27 -8.34
C ILE A 66 -9.21 6.66 -9.09
N ARG A 67 -10.33 6.03 -8.73
CA ARG A 67 -11.66 6.42 -9.18
C ARG A 67 -12.71 5.95 -8.18
N ARG A 68 -13.86 6.58 -8.19
CA ARG A 68 -14.97 6.15 -7.34
C ARG A 68 -15.44 4.76 -7.75
N PRO A 69 -15.80 3.88 -6.78
CA PRO A 69 -16.42 2.59 -7.09
C PRO A 69 -17.75 2.78 -7.82
N GLY A 70 -18.06 1.86 -8.75
CA GLY A 70 -19.35 1.89 -9.45
C GLY A 70 -19.29 1.51 -10.92
N ARG A 71 -20.34 1.84 -11.67
CA ARG A 71 -20.38 1.63 -13.11
C ARG A 71 -19.50 2.68 -13.80
N HIS A 72 -18.47 2.21 -14.48
CA HIS A 72 -17.53 3.03 -15.24
C HIS A 72 -17.94 3.15 -16.72
N ALA A 73 -19.24 3.27 -17.01
CA ALA A 73 -19.67 3.71 -18.32
C ALA A 73 -19.32 5.19 -18.40
N ASP A 74 -18.42 5.57 -19.35
CA ASP A 74 -17.89 6.92 -19.56
C ASP A 74 -18.80 8.04 -19.04
N PRO A 75 -18.68 8.45 -17.76
CA PRO A 75 -19.27 9.72 -17.37
C PRO A 75 -18.44 10.77 -18.11
N ALA A 76 -19.09 11.79 -18.64
CA ALA A 76 -18.40 12.97 -19.11
C ALA A 76 -17.35 13.36 -18.05
N PRO A 77 -16.05 13.46 -18.41
CA PRO A 77 -15.01 13.63 -17.40
C PRO A 77 -15.34 14.87 -16.59
N SER A 78 -15.50 14.67 -15.28
CA SER A 78 -15.51 15.82 -14.36
C SER A 78 -14.23 16.59 -14.64
N ARG A 79 -14.31 17.87 -14.91
CA ARG A 79 -13.11 18.70 -15.08
C ARG A 79 -12.28 18.71 -13.80
N VAL A 80 -12.96 18.66 -12.64
CA VAL A 80 -12.32 18.65 -11.32
C VAL A 80 -12.00 17.22 -10.91
N ARG A 81 -10.75 16.94 -10.59
CA ARG A 81 -10.24 15.66 -10.14
C ARG A 81 -9.74 15.74 -8.72
N GLN A 82 -10.05 14.74 -7.93
CA GLN A 82 -9.50 14.60 -6.59
C GLN A 82 -8.02 14.19 -6.65
N VAL A 83 -7.22 14.78 -5.79
CA VAL A 83 -5.80 14.43 -5.58
C VAL A 83 -5.59 14.21 -4.09
N TYR A 84 -4.85 13.14 -3.75
CA TYR A 84 -4.39 12.92 -2.38
C TYR A 84 -2.88 12.72 -2.38
N ALA A 85 -2.23 13.17 -1.31
CA ALA A 85 -0.88 12.77 -0.97
C ALA A 85 -0.86 12.27 0.47
N ALA A 86 -0.19 11.13 0.69
CA ALA A 86 -0.07 10.53 2.01
C ALA A 86 1.36 10.08 2.26
N HIS A 87 1.99 10.57 3.33
CA HIS A 87 3.27 10.06 3.82
C HIS A 87 2.99 9.05 4.92
N THR A 88 3.65 7.89 4.85
CA THR A 88 3.26 6.69 5.62
C THR A 88 4.30 6.28 6.66
N VAL A 89 5.42 7.01 6.77
CA VAL A 89 6.49 6.66 7.72
C VAL A 89 6.06 7.01 9.14
N PRO A 90 6.09 6.07 10.10
CA PRO A 90 5.72 6.31 11.49
C PRO A 90 6.46 7.50 12.09
N GLY A 91 5.76 8.28 12.91
CA GLY A 91 6.27 9.53 13.49
C GLY A 91 6.16 10.76 12.58
N ASN A 92 5.87 10.57 11.27
CA ASN A 92 5.63 11.67 10.32
C ASN A 92 4.47 11.35 9.37
N VAL A 93 3.43 10.67 9.86
CA VAL A 93 2.28 10.27 9.04
C VAL A 93 1.37 11.45 8.80
N TRP A 94 0.98 11.66 7.54
CA TRP A 94 -0.01 12.67 7.17
C TRP A 94 -0.76 12.27 5.89
N LEU A 95 -1.96 12.82 5.73
CA LEU A 95 -2.79 12.71 4.53
C LEU A 95 -3.31 14.09 4.18
N HIS A 96 -3.01 14.54 2.98
CA HIS A 96 -3.50 15.79 2.41
C HIS A 96 -4.39 15.53 1.21
N SER A 97 -5.32 16.43 0.96
CA SER A 97 -6.22 16.40 -0.19
C SER A 97 -6.23 17.73 -0.93
N ALA A 98 -6.41 17.64 -2.23
CA ALA A 98 -6.58 18.78 -3.13
C ALA A 98 -7.49 18.39 -4.29
N THR A 99 -7.86 19.38 -5.10
CA THR A 99 -8.54 19.17 -6.37
C THR A 99 -7.77 19.87 -7.49
N THR A 100 -7.83 19.33 -8.70
CA THR A 100 -7.24 19.97 -9.89
C THR A 100 -8.14 19.81 -11.11
N GLU A 101 -8.19 20.83 -11.94
CA GLU A 101 -8.78 20.73 -13.29
C GLU A 101 -7.75 20.35 -14.33
N ASP A 102 -6.46 20.63 -14.07
CA ASP A 102 -5.34 20.26 -14.96
C ASP A 102 -4.33 19.37 -14.22
N PRO A 103 -4.28 18.07 -14.52
CA PRO A 103 -3.32 17.14 -13.91
C PRO A 103 -1.85 17.51 -14.16
N ARG A 104 -1.54 18.38 -15.11
CA ARG A 104 -0.16 18.85 -15.33
C ARG A 104 0.39 19.63 -14.15
N GLN A 105 -0.49 20.20 -13.30
CA GLN A 105 -0.09 20.87 -12.06
C GLN A 105 0.69 19.94 -11.12
N LEU A 106 0.51 18.62 -11.22
CA LEU A 106 1.27 17.65 -10.42
C LEU A 106 2.78 17.68 -10.75
N LEU A 107 3.19 18.13 -11.93
CA LEU A 107 4.60 18.27 -12.30
C LEU A 107 5.30 19.45 -11.58
N ALA A 108 4.55 20.35 -10.97
CA ALA A 108 5.08 21.44 -10.15
C ALA A 108 5.34 21.03 -8.68
N LEU A 109 5.01 19.79 -8.31
CA LEU A 109 5.34 19.26 -6.98
C LEU A 109 6.86 19.01 -6.86
N ASP A 110 7.40 19.30 -5.69
CA ASP A 110 8.75 18.86 -5.31
C ASP A 110 8.67 17.40 -4.85
N PHE A 111 9.01 16.46 -5.72
CA PHE A 111 8.91 15.03 -5.46
C PHE A 111 9.93 14.54 -4.42
N ASP A 112 11.11 15.16 -4.34
CA ASP A 112 12.11 14.82 -3.33
C ASP A 112 11.63 15.24 -1.94
N ALA A 113 11.14 16.47 -1.79
CA ALA A 113 10.56 16.94 -0.54
C ALA A 113 9.29 16.15 -0.15
N LEU A 114 8.45 15.81 -1.14
CA LEU A 114 7.25 15.00 -0.93
C LEU A 114 7.61 13.59 -0.43
N GLY A 115 8.62 12.96 -1.04
CA GLY A 115 9.12 11.64 -0.65
C GLY A 115 9.80 11.63 0.72
N ALA A 116 10.46 12.74 1.09
CA ALA A 116 11.02 12.97 2.42
C ALA A 116 9.95 13.27 3.50
N GLY A 117 8.67 13.40 3.10
CA GLY A 117 7.56 13.60 4.02
C GLY A 117 7.30 15.06 4.40
N ASP A 118 7.75 16.03 3.61
CA ASP A 118 7.40 17.45 3.83
C ASP A 118 5.99 17.74 3.27
N PRO A 119 4.97 17.91 4.13
CA PRO A 119 3.59 18.17 3.68
C PRO A 119 3.45 19.52 2.96
N ARG A 120 4.39 20.45 3.17
CA ARG A 120 4.36 21.77 2.53
C ARG A 120 4.62 21.69 1.03
N SER A 121 5.29 20.62 0.56
CA SER A 121 5.54 20.39 -0.86
C SER A 121 4.25 20.16 -1.67
N PHE A 122 3.16 19.75 -1.01
CA PHE A 122 1.87 19.50 -1.65
C PHE A 122 0.97 20.76 -1.72
N GLY A 123 1.14 21.73 -0.83
CA GLY A 123 0.30 22.92 -0.69
C GLY A 123 0.41 23.92 -1.86
N PRO A 124 1.62 24.43 -2.21
CA PRO A 124 1.76 25.55 -3.13
C PRO A 124 1.25 25.27 -4.54
N ALA A 125 1.49 24.07 -5.07
CA ALA A 125 1.11 23.71 -6.44
C ALA A 125 -0.39 23.44 -6.62
N LEU A 126 -1.05 22.89 -5.60
CA LEU A 126 -2.40 22.34 -5.69
C LEU A 126 -3.41 22.97 -4.69
N GLY A 127 -2.94 23.85 -3.80
CA GLY A 127 -3.77 24.33 -2.69
C GLY A 127 -4.15 23.23 -1.70
N GLY A 128 -3.30 22.21 -1.57
CA GLY A 128 -3.54 21.04 -0.74
C GLY A 128 -3.64 21.37 0.73
N ARG A 129 -4.53 20.68 1.44
CA ARG A 129 -4.83 20.86 2.87
C ARG A 129 -4.83 19.50 3.57
N PRO A 130 -4.62 19.48 4.90
CA PRO A 130 -4.86 18.27 5.67
C PRO A 130 -6.24 17.69 5.36
N HIS A 131 -6.28 16.39 5.11
CA HIS A 131 -7.54 15.69 4.85
C HIS A 131 -8.34 15.56 6.14
N SER A 132 -9.59 16.01 6.12
CA SER A 132 -10.49 15.99 7.28
C SER A 132 -11.56 14.89 7.20
N GLY A 133 -11.49 14.04 6.17
CA GLY A 133 -12.43 12.92 5.99
C GLY A 133 -11.93 11.62 6.63
N ASP A 134 -12.68 10.55 6.36
CA ASP A 134 -12.33 9.21 6.79
C ASP A 134 -11.01 8.72 6.19
N PRO A 135 -10.34 7.73 6.82
CA PRO A 135 -9.23 7.02 6.22
C PRO A 135 -9.60 6.45 4.85
N LEU A 136 -8.63 6.41 3.93
CA LEU A 136 -8.89 5.91 2.58
C LEU A 136 -8.65 4.41 2.49
N ALA A 137 -9.63 3.67 1.95
CA ALA A 137 -9.51 2.28 1.57
C ALA A 137 -9.36 2.17 0.04
N LEU A 138 -8.16 1.91 -0.43
CA LEU A 138 -7.80 1.85 -1.85
C LEU A 138 -7.82 0.39 -2.32
N VAL A 139 -8.90 -0.02 -2.98
CA VAL A 139 -9.09 -1.41 -3.46
C VAL A 139 -8.51 -1.55 -4.87
N CYS A 140 -7.57 -2.47 -5.06
CA CYS A 140 -7.00 -2.75 -6.38
C CYS A 140 -8.03 -3.41 -7.31
N THR A 141 -8.35 -2.74 -8.43
CA THR A 141 -9.34 -3.23 -9.40
C THR A 141 -8.82 -3.29 -10.84
N ASN A 142 -7.51 -3.12 -11.06
CA ASN A 142 -6.92 -3.08 -12.40
C ASN A 142 -6.84 -4.45 -13.06
N GLY A 143 -7.94 -4.89 -13.68
CA GLY A 143 -8.05 -6.19 -14.36
C GLY A 143 -7.20 -6.32 -15.64
N LYS A 144 -6.76 -5.22 -16.24
CA LYS A 144 -5.83 -5.26 -17.39
C LYS A 144 -4.41 -5.61 -16.94
N ARG A 145 -4.07 -5.32 -15.68
CA ARG A 145 -2.80 -5.75 -15.08
C ARG A 145 -2.86 -7.20 -14.62
N ASP A 146 -3.93 -7.57 -13.90
CA ASP A 146 -4.22 -8.94 -13.51
C ASP A 146 -5.72 -9.17 -13.31
N ARG A 147 -6.22 -10.29 -13.82
CA ARG A 147 -7.64 -10.62 -13.79
C ARG A 147 -8.20 -10.74 -12.37
N CYS A 148 -7.40 -11.24 -11.42
CA CYS A 148 -7.81 -11.36 -10.01
C CYS A 148 -8.20 -10.01 -9.41
N CYS A 149 -7.47 -8.92 -9.74
CA CYS A 149 -7.78 -7.58 -9.24
C CYS A 149 -9.18 -7.13 -9.64
N ALA A 150 -9.64 -7.43 -10.86
CA ALA A 150 -11.00 -7.07 -11.27
C ALA A 150 -12.05 -8.03 -10.69
N LEU A 151 -11.79 -9.33 -10.73
CA LEU A 151 -12.77 -10.34 -10.31
C LEU A 151 -13.11 -10.26 -8.82
N LEU A 152 -12.11 -9.99 -7.98
CA LEU A 152 -12.25 -9.99 -6.54
C LEU A 152 -12.31 -8.57 -5.96
N GLY A 153 -11.57 -7.62 -6.55
CA GLY A 153 -11.50 -6.26 -6.03
C GLY A 153 -12.74 -5.42 -6.37
N ARG A 154 -13.32 -5.54 -7.58
CA ARG A 154 -14.51 -4.72 -7.93
C ARG A 154 -15.74 -5.02 -7.08
N PRO A 155 -16.10 -6.30 -6.80
CA PRO A 155 -17.20 -6.59 -5.88
C PRO A 155 -16.95 -6.00 -4.50
N LEU A 156 -15.73 -6.13 -3.95
CA LEU A 156 -15.36 -5.55 -2.66
C LEU A 156 -15.50 -4.02 -2.66
N ALA A 157 -14.96 -3.34 -3.67
CA ALA A 157 -15.06 -1.88 -3.77
C ALA A 157 -16.52 -1.41 -3.87
N ALA A 158 -17.35 -2.12 -4.64
CA ALA A 158 -18.77 -1.82 -4.78
C ALA A 158 -19.53 -2.04 -3.46
N GLU A 159 -19.23 -3.12 -2.71
CA GLU A 159 -19.84 -3.40 -1.41
C GLU A 159 -19.47 -2.36 -0.37
N LEU A 160 -18.21 -1.93 -0.31
CA LEU A 160 -17.76 -0.84 0.58
C LEU A 160 -18.51 0.46 0.29
N ALA A 161 -18.60 0.85 -0.98
CA ALA A 161 -19.33 2.06 -1.38
C ALA A 161 -20.82 1.94 -1.06
N ALA A 162 -21.47 0.82 -1.35
CA ALA A 162 -22.88 0.58 -1.05
C ALA A 162 -23.17 0.57 0.46
N SER A 163 -22.18 0.26 1.27
CA SER A 163 -22.29 0.28 2.74
C SER A 163 -21.89 1.61 3.39
N GLY A 164 -21.73 2.68 2.60
CA GLY A 164 -21.50 4.03 3.09
C GLY A 164 -20.06 4.35 3.50
N VAL A 165 -19.06 3.56 3.06
CA VAL A 165 -17.64 3.88 3.29
C VAL A 165 -17.21 4.98 2.32
N GLU A 166 -17.24 6.24 2.75
CA GLU A 166 -16.93 7.41 1.90
C GLU A 166 -15.47 7.43 1.43
N GLY A 167 -14.54 6.91 2.25
CA GLY A 167 -13.13 6.76 1.94
C GLY A 167 -12.81 5.61 0.98
N ALA A 168 -13.79 4.88 0.44
CA ALA A 168 -13.57 3.78 -0.49
C ALA A 168 -13.28 4.28 -1.92
N TRP A 169 -12.16 3.80 -2.49
CA TRP A 169 -11.72 4.09 -3.84
C TRP A 169 -11.28 2.80 -4.56
N GLU A 170 -11.54 2.72 -5.85
CA GLU A 170 -10.80 1.81 -6.71
C GLU A 170 -9.44 2.43 -7.03
N VAL A 171 -8.39 1.59 -7.04
CA VAL A 171 -7.02 2.04 -7.34
C VAL A 171 -6.37 1.14 -8.40
N THR A 172 -5.41 1.71 -9.11
CA THR A 172 -4.55 0.96 -10.02
C THR A 172 -3.67 -0.05 -9.27
N HIS A 173 -2.81 -0.78 -9.97
CA HIS A 173 -2.15 -1.94 -9.41
C HIS A 173 -1.26 -1.65 -8.17
N LEU A 174 -1.64 -2.25 -7.03
CA LEU A 174 -0.90 -2.17 -5.75
C LEU A 174 0.21 -3.21 -5.60
N GLY A 175 0.29 -4.20 -6.51
CA GLY A 175 1.15 -5.37 -6.33
C GLY A 175 0.50 -6.49 -5.52
N GLY A 176 1.03 -7.72 -5.66
CA GLY A 176 0.55 -8.88 -4.91
C GLY A 176 -0.85 -9.35 -5.29
N HIS A 177 -1.20 -9.30 -6.58
CA HIS A 177 -2.51 -9.71 -7.10
C HIS A 177 -2.90 -11.16 -6.76
N ARG A 178 -1.94 -12.04 -6.48
CA ARG A 178 -2.21 -13.39 -5.97
C ARG A 178 -2.77 -13.41 -4.54
N PHE A 179 -2.76 -12.28 -3.86
CA PHE A 179 -3.42 -12.07 -2.57
C PHE A 179 -4.71 -11.25 -2.69
N SER A 180 -5.27 -11.15 -3.92
CA SER A 180 -6.54 -10.43 -4.15
C SER A 180 -7.70 -11.02 -3.33
N PRO A 181 -8.62 -10.13 -2.87
CA PRO A 181 -8.62 -8.69 -3.03
C PRO A 181 -7.48 -8.04 -2.24
N THR A 182 -6.79 -7.05 -2.85
CA THR A 182 -5.75 -6.30 -2.17
C THR A 182 -6.20 -4.87 -1.93
N VAL A 183 -5.94 -4.37 -0.73
CA VAL A 183 -6.33 -3.04 -0.29
C VAL A 183 -5.13 -2.35 0.35
N LEU A 184 -4.97 -1.06 0.08
CA LEU A 184 -4.06 -0.18 0.80
C LEU A 184 -4.89 0.79 1.63
N VAL A 185 -4.54 0.97 2.90
CA VAL A 185 -5.24 1.87 3.82
C VAL A 185 -4.34 3.04 4.18
N LEU A 186 -4.81 4.25 3.92
CA LEU A 186 -4.13 5.50 4.23
C LEU A 186 -4.82 6.24 5.38
N PRO A 187 -4.06 7.00 6.21
CA PRO A 187 -2.70 7.52 5.95
C PRO A 187 -1.53 6.57 6.24
N TYR A 188 -1.68 5.53 7.02
CA TYR A 188 -0.56 4.74 7.56
C TYR A 188 0.08 3.75 6.56
N GLY A 189 -0.49 3.57 5.38
CA GLY A 189 0.13 2.79 4.31
C GLY A 189 0.15 1.28 4.54
N TYR A 190 -0.69 0.74 5.43
CA TYR A 190 -0.81 -0.71 5.60
C TYR A 190 -1.56 -1.34 4.43
N ALA A 191 -0.95 -2.37 3.85
CA ALA A 191 -1.55 -3.14 2.78
C ALA A 191 -2.14 -4.45 3.31
N TYR A 192 -3.31 -4.81 2.79
CA TYR A 192 -4.04 -6.01 3.18
C TYR A 192 -4.30 -6.90 1.96
N GLY A 193 -4.47 -8.18 2.20
CA GLY A 193 -4.84 -9.16 1.18
C GLY A 193 -5.86 -10.16 1.66
N ARG A 194 -6.63 -10.75 0.74
CA ARG A 194 -7.68 -11.76 1.03
C ARG A 194 -8.79 -11.25 1.96
N VAL A 195 -8.99 -9.93 2.00
CA VAL A 195 -9.93 -9.27 2.92
C VAL A 195 -11.33 -9.16 2.33
N GLN A 196 -12.34 -9.19 3.19
CA GLN A 196 -13.74 -8.97 2.88
C GLN A 196 -14.19 -7.58 3.39
N ALA A 197 -15.40 -7.14 2.98
CA ALA A 197 -15.85 -5.80 3.33
C ALA A 197 -15.98 -5.57 4.85
N HIS A 198 -16.42 -6.56 5.62
CA HIS A 198 -16.47 -6.42 7.09
C HIS A 198 -15.08 -6.22 7.69
N GLY A 199 -14.08 -7.00 7.25
CA GLY A 199 -12.69 -6.84 7.73
C GLY A 199 -12.09 -5.47 7.35
N ILE A 200 -12.43 -4.92 6.16
CA ILE A 200 -12.01 -3.56 5.82
C ILE A 200 -12.64 -2.52 6.74
N LYS A 201 -13.91 -2.68 7.13
CA LYS A 201 -14.56 -1.77 8.09
C LYS A 201 -13.88 -1.83 9.46
N GLU A 202 -13.54 -3.02 9.94
CA GLU A 202 -12.77 -3.22 11.18
C GLU A 202 -11.39 -2.56 11.10
N ILE A 203 -10.71 -2.70 9.95
CA ILE A 203 -9.42 -2.05 9.70
C ILE A 203 -9.57 -0.53 9.72
N LEU A 204 -10.56 0.05 9.04
CA LEU A 204 -10.81 1.49 9.02
C LEU A 204 -11.17 2.03 10.41
N GLN A 205 -11.98 1.30 11.17
CA GLN A 205 -12.25 1.63 12.56
C GLN A 205 -10.96 1.58 13.40
N GLY A 206 -10.15 0.53 13.23
CA GLY A 206 -8.84 0.44 13.88
C GLY A 206 -7.97 1.65 13.58
N VAL A 207 -7.91 2.11 12.32
CA VAL A 207 -7.16 3.31 11.93
C VAL A 207 -7.68 4.56 12.62
N GLN A 208 -9.00 4.74 12.72
CA GLN A 208 -9.60 5.87 13.45
C GLN A 208 -9.29 5.83 14.94
N GLU A 209 -9.16 4.65 15.51
CA GLU A 209 -8.79 4.41 16.91
C GLU A 209 -7.26 4.36 17.15
N GLY A 210 -6.45 4.60 16.11
CA GLY A 210 -4.99 4.55 16.19
C GLY A 210 -4.41 3.14 16.34
N ARG A 211 -5.12 2.09 15.86
CA ARG A 211 -4.72 0.67 16.00
C ARG A 211 -4.53 -0.03 14.67
N VAL A 212 -3.49 -0.85 14.58
CA VAL A 212 -3.22 -1.76 13.45
C VAL A 212 -4.01 -3.07 13.65
N VAL A 213 -4.71 -3.51 12.61
CA VAL A 213 -5.24 -4.87 12.51
C VAL A 213 -4.20 -5.72 11.81
N VAL A 214 -3.68 -6.75 12.47
CA VAL A 214 -2.60 -7.59 11.92
C VAL A 214 -3.14 -8.68 10.99
N GLU A 215 -4.39 -9.13 11.20
CA GLU A 215 -5.01 -10.16 10.36
C GLU A 215 -5.14 -9.68 8.91
N GLY A 216 -4.69 -10.49 7.96
CA GLY A 216 -4.69 -10.14 6.54
C GLY A 216 -3.68 -9.05 6.16
N CYS A 217 -2.87 -8.56 7.12
CA CYS A 217 -1.88 -7.51 6.85
C CYS A 217 -0.67 -8.06 6.11
N ARG A 218 -0.31 -7.39 5.02
CA ARG A 218 0.86 -7.69 4.18
C ARG A 218 2.10 -6.92 4.61
N GLY A 219 1.92 -5.84 5.36
CA GLY A 219 2.95 -4.93 5.86
C GLY A 219 2.65 -3.47 5.57
N SER A 220 3.39 -2.58 6.20
CA SER A 220 3.40 -1.14 5.90
C SER A 220 4.22 -0.86 4.64
N SER A 221 3.70 0.00 3.77
CA SER A 221 4.41 0.44 2.56
C SER A 221 5.68 1.26 2.86
N ALA A 222 5.81 1.77 4.07
CA ALA A 222 6.98 2.54 4.50
C ALA A 222 8.28 1.73 4.50
N TRP A 223 8.19 0.39 4.56
CA TRP A 223 9.34 -0.49 4.74
C TRP A 223 9.54 -1.41 3.55
N GLU A 224 10.81 -1.80 3.33
CA GLU A 224 11.15 -2.92 2.45
C GLU A 224 10.64 -4.25 3.04
N ARG A 225 10.53 -5.27 2.20
CA ARG A 225 9.92 -6.57 2.56
C ARG A 225 10.43 -7.19 3.87
N PRO A 226 11.76 -7.22 4.16
CA PRO A 226 12.24 -7.70 5.45
C PRO A 226 11.74 -6.88 6.63
N GLY A 227 11.71 -5.54 6.49
CA GLY A 227 11.18 -4.62 7.49
C GLY A 227 9.70 -4.81 7.74
N GLN A 228 8.90 -5.02 6.68
CA GLN A 228 7.45 -5.32 6.79
C GLN A 228 7.20 -6.59 7.62
N ALA A 229 7.95 -7.65 7.34
CA ALA A 229 7.81 -8.92 8.07
C ALA A 229 8.28 -8.78 9.53
N ALA A 230 9.38 -8.07 9.76
CA ALA A 230 9.93 -7.83 11.10
C ALA A 230 8.98 -7.00 11.97
N GLU A 231 8.43 -5.91 11.44
CA GLU A 231 7.50 -5.04 12.15
C GLU A 231 6.25 -5.80 12.57
N LEU A 232 5.61 -6.56 11.67
CA LEU A 232 4.45 -7.38 11.98
C LEU A 232 4.74 -8.47 13.02
N ALA A 233 5.93 -9.08 12.96
CA ALA A 233 6.35 -10.09 13.94
C ALA A 233 6.54 -9.50 15.34
N VAL A 234 7.13 -8.30 15.44
CA VAL A 234 7.28 -7.60 16.72
C VAL A 234 5.92 -7.20 17.27
N ARG A 235 4.99 -6.68 16.44
CA ARG A 235 3.62 -6.39 16.86
C ARG A 235 2.96 -7.60 17.53
N THR A 236 3.04 -8.74 16.87
CA THR A 236 2.45 -9.97 17.40
C THR A 236 3.14 -10.44 18.68
N ALA A 237 4.47 -10.43 18.71
CA ALA A 237 5.25 -10.90 19.86
C ALA A 237 5.11 -10.01 21.09
N ALA A 238 5.03 -8.69 20.90
CA ALA A 238 4.89 -7.71 21.98
C ALA A 238 3.43 -7.40 22.35
N GLY A 239 2.45 -7.84 21.55
CA GLY A 239 1.04 -7.45 21.70
C GLY A 239 0.82 -5.96 21.46
N GLU A 240 1.64 -5.33 20.55
CA GLU A 240 1.63 -3.90 20.29
C GLU A 240 0.87 -3.57 19.02
N TYR A 241 -0.26 -2.91 19.17
CA TYR A 241 -1.14 -2.60 18.04
C TYR A 241 -1.32 -1.08 17.80
N ALA A 242 -0.72 -0.21 18.61
CA ALA A 242 -0.77 1.23 18.34
C ALA A 242 -0.03 1.58 17.04
N MET A 243 -0.64 2.41 16.19
CA MET A 243 -0.17 2.70 14.83
C MET A 243 1.28 3.20 14.80
N ASP A 244 1.58 4.22 15.59
CA ASP A 244 2.88 4.90 15.58
C ASP A 244 3.88 4.33 16.61
N ALA A 245 3.55 3.18 17.24
CA ALA A 245 4.39 2.62 18.29
C ALA A 245 5.70 2.03 17.77
N LEU A 246 5.69 1.43 16.57
CA LEU A 246 6.85 0.73 16.03
C LEU A 246 7.41 1.39 14.77
N SER A 247 8.73 1.40 14.66
CA SER A 247 9.47 1.86 13.47
C SER A 247 10.62 0.90 13.14
N VAL A 248 10.81 0.59 11.87
CA VAL A 248 12.04 -0.07 11.40
C VAL A 248 13.13 0.98 11.30
N VAL A 249 14.14 0.89 12.16
CA VAL A 249 15.21 1.89 12.23
C VAL A 249 16.48 1.46 11.50
N ARG A 250 16.63 0.15 11.25
CA ARG A 250 17.80 -0.39 10.55
C ARG A 250 17.48 -1.74 9.92
N THR A 251 18.03 -1.97 8.73
CA THR A 251 18.01 -3.27 8.04
C THR A 251 19.41 -3.54 7.51
N ASP A 252 20.07 -4.57 8.02
CA ASP A 252 21.42 -4.98 7.64
C ASP A 252 21.38 -6.31 6.89
N GLY A 253 22.37 -6.52 5.99
CA GLY A 253 22.49 -7.71 5.17
C GLY A 253 21.70 -7.64 3.87
N ASP A 254 21.82 -8.71 3.09
CA ASP A 254 21.24 -8.88 1.78
C ASP A 254 20.56 -10.25 1.66
N ALA A 255 19.83 -10.46 0.56
CA ALA A 255 19.24 -11.77 0.30
C ALA A 255 20.31 -12.87 0.36
N PRO A 256 20.04 -13.99 1.01
CA PRO A 256 18.73 -14.40 1.51
C PRO A 256 18.48 -14.10 3.01
N ARG A 257 19.26 -13.26 3.70
CA ARG A 257 19.15 -13.09 5.14
C ARG A 257 19.41 -11.66 5.58
N TRP A 258 18.52 -11.13 6.42
CA TRP A 258 18.60 -9.78 6.99
C TRP A 258 18.52 -9.82 8.51
N GLU A 259 19.17 -8.85 9.14
CA GLU A 259 18.95 -8.46 10.53
C GLU A 259 18.23 -7.12 10.54
N VAL A 260 17.04 -7.08 11.10
CA VAL A 260 16.18 -5.89 11.17
C VAL A 260 16.08 -5.42 12.61
N THR A 261 16.35 -4.14 12.84
CA THR A 261 16.12 -3.50 14.13
C THR A 261 14.79 -2.75 14.09
N VAL A 262 13.89 -3.12 14.99
CA VAL A 262 12.60 -2.45 15.20
C VAL A 262 12.66 -1.72 16.53
N ALA A 263 12.34 -0.42 16.52
CA ALA A 263 12.27 0.41 17.72
C ALA A 263 10.81 0.68 18.10
N HIS A 264 10.55 0.76 19.39
CA HIS A 264 9.28 1.21 19.94
C HIS A 264 9.40 2.64 20.46
N ALA A 265 8.32 3.39 20.41
CA ALA A 265 8.26 4.78 20.88
C ALA A 265 8.61 4.95 22.38
N ASP A 266 8.48 3.89 23.18
CA ASP A 266 8.85 3.88 24.59
C ASP A 266 10.34 3.58 24.87
N GLY A 267 11.14 3.39 23.80
CA GLY A 267 12.59 3.14 23.87
C GLY A 267 12.98 1.66 23.85
N ARG A 268 12.05 0.71 23.83
CA ARG A 268 12.37 -0.71 23.59
C ARG A 268 12.82 -0.93 22.17
N HIS A 269 13.67 -1.93 21.97
CA HIS A 269 14.15 -2.32 20.64
C HIS A 269 14.10 -3.84 20.49
N TRP A 270 13.87 -4.31 19.27
CA TRP A 270 13.96 -5.73 18.91
C TRP A 270 14.94 -5.91 17.76
N ARG A 271 15.69 -7.00 17.86
CA ARG A 271 16.45 -7.56 16.75
C ARG A 271 15.64 -8.69 16.16
N VAL A 272 15.35 -8.59 14.86
CA VAL A 272 14.58 -9.58 14.11
C VAL A 272 15.44 -10.16 13.01
N ILE A 273 15.56 -11.48 12.96
CA ILE A 273 16.21 -12.18 11.85
C ILE A 273 15.15 -12.59 10.85
N VAL A 274 15.30 -12.11 9.62
CA VAL A 274 14.42 -12.43 8.50
C VAL A 274 15.21 -13.18 7.43
N ALA A 275 14.65 -14.29 6.92
CA ALA A 275 15.22 -15.05 5.84
C ALA A 275 14.27 -15.08 4.63
N GLN A 276 14.85 -15.02 3.42
CA GLN A 276 14.08 -15.25 2.21
C GLN A 276 13.95 -16.75 1.96
N GLY A 277 12.71 -17.23 2.05
CA GLY A 277 12.34 -18.57 1.63
C GLY A 277 11.64 -18.56 0.27
N ALA A 278 11.35 -19.75 -0.23
CA ALA A 278 10.53 -19.96 -1.42
C ALA A 278 9.21 -20.63 -1.03
N SER A 279 8.11 -20.12 -1.54
CA SER A 279 6.78 -20.70 -1.32
C SER A 279 6.56 -21.88 -2.27
N LEU A 280 6.47 -23.08 -1.75
CA LEU A 280 6.25 -24.31 -2.51
C LEU A 280 4.81 -24.81 -2.32
N PRO A 281 4.26 -25.60 -3.28
CA PRO A 281 4.80 -25.93 -4.60
C PRO A 281 4.84 -24.72 -5.55
N PRO A 282 5.61 -24.80 -6.67
CA PRO A 282 5.62 -23.77 -7.71
C PRO A 282 4.21 -23.50 -8.25
N ARG A 283 3.90 -22.23 -8.48
CA ARG A 283 2.56 -21.75 -8.88
C ARG A 283 2.61 -20.51 -9.78
N PRO A 284 1.51 -20.17 -10.49
CA PRO A 284 1.46 -18.93 -11.24
C PRO A 284 1.46 -17.73 -10.29
N GLU A 285 2.40 -16.82 -10.45
CA GLU A 285 2.45 -15.58 -9.67
C GLU A 285 1.46 -14.51 -10.19
N SER A 286 0.93 -14.68 -11.40
CA SER A 286 -0.11 -13.86 -12.01
C SER A 286 -1.06 -14.72 -12.84
N CYS A 287 -2.27 -14.22 -13.11
CA CYS A 287 -3.24 -14.90 -13.96
C CYS A 287 -2.79 -15.05 -15.42
N GLY A 288 -1.77 -14.30 -15.86
CA GLY A 288 -1.16 -14.37 -17.18
C GLY A 288 0.21 -15.04 -17.21
N ALA A 289 0.67 -15.62 -16.10
CA ALA A 289 1.97 -16.27 -16.04
C ALA A 289 1.95 -17.57 -16.87
N SER A 290 2.89 -17.69 -17.81
CA SER A 290 3.13 -18.90 -18.60
C SER A 290 4.03 -19.91 -17.89
N VAL A 291 4.74 -19.48 -16.85
CA VAL A 291 5.70 -20.30 -16.09
C VAL A 291 5.28 -20.32 -14.63
N LEU A 292 5.40 -21.47 -14.00
CA LEU A 292 5.22 -21.62 -12.57
C LEU A 292 6.50 -21.19 -11.85
N GLY A 293 6.35 -20.30 -10.87
CA GLY A 293 7.42 -19.85 -10.00
C GLY A 293 7.25 -20.34 -8.57
N ALA A 294 8.30 -20.25 -7.78
CA ALA A 294 8.25 -20.41 -6.34
C ALA A 294 8.38 -19.02 -5.71
N PRO A 295 7.26 -18.31 -5.42
CA PRO A 295 7.31 -16.93 -4.96
C PRO A 295 8.15 -16.79 -3.69
N ALA A 296 8.97 -15.73 -3.66
CA ALA A 296 9.76 -15.43 -2.48
C ALA A 296 8.84 -15.01 -1.31
N ARG A 297 9.10 -15.57 -0.12
CA ARG A 297 8.46 -15.21 1.15
C ARG A 297 9.50 -14.70 2.14
N MET A 298 9.06 -13.93 3.13
CA MET A 298 9.89 -13.44 4.21
C MET A 298 9.58 -14.25 5.46
N ASP A 299 10.50 -15.13 5.84
CA ASP A 299 10.37 -15.98 7.03
C ASP A 299 11.04 -15.29 8.22
N VAL A 300 10.28 -14.97 9.26
CA VAL A 300 10.86 -14.48 10.51
C VAL A 300 11.42 -15.67 11.29
N VAL A 301 12.75 -15.70 11.40
CA VAL A 301 13.49 -16.81 12.04
C VAL A 301 13.61 -16.61 13.54
N ALA A 302 13.78 -15.37 14.01
CA ALA A 302 13.88 -15.03 15.42
C ALA A 302 13.44 -13.58 15.67
N VAL A 303 12.78 -13.37 16.81
CA VAL A 303 12.47 -12.04 17.37
C VAL A 303 13.08 -12.01 18.76
N ARG A 304 13.94 -11.04 19.05
CA ARG A 304 14.60 -10.89 20.34
C ARG A 304 14.54 -9.43 20.79
N GLU A 305 13.94 -9.18 21.93
CA GLU A 305 14.03 -7.88 22.58
C GLU A 305 15.46 -7.61 23.05
N LEU A 306 15.95 -6.41 22.74
CA LEU A 306 17.27 -5.96 23.14
C LEU A 306 17.16 -5.33 24.52
N THR A 307 17.82 -5.95 25.50
CA THR A 307 17.94 -5.34 26.84
C THR A 307 18.73 -4.05 26.70
N THR A 308 18.12 -2.92 27.01
CA THR A 308 18.87 -1.67 27.19
C THR A 308 19.78 -1.91 28.39
N ALA A 309 21.09 -2.04 28.18
CA ALA A 309 22.02 -2.00 29.31
C ALA A 309 21.77 -0.66 29.98
N LEU A 310 21.28 -0.71 31.20
CA LEU A 310 21.25 0.47 32.09
C LEU A 310 22.68 1.00 32.10
N ALA A 311 22.90 2.15 31.44
CA ALA A 311 24.13 2.90 31.61
C ALA A 311 24.17 3.29 33.10
N GLY A 312 25.02 2.57 33.86
CA GLY A 312 25.35 2.89 35.24
C GLY A 312 26.22 4.13 35.34
#